data_55b50b30dd1441fadd7bd9984a7b2d93
#
_entry.id   55b50b30dd1441fadd7bd9984a7b2d93
#
_cell.length_a   1.000
_cell.length_b   1.000
_cell.length_c   1.000
_cell.angle_alpha   90.00
_cell.angle_beta   90.00
_cell.angle_gamma   90.00
#
_symmetry.space_group_name_H-M   'P 1'
#
loop_
_entity.id
_entity.type
_entity.pdbx_description
1 polymer ?
#
loop_
_entity_poly.entity_id
_entity_poly.type
_entity_poly.pdbx_seq_one_letter_code
_entity_poly.pdbx_strand_id
1 'polypeptide(L)'
;LLRRFKQPYRWFNKISKATTQLDIRLAFFLIFTLVTVAERVGAENILGAFLAGMVMKLLEPSEATMDKLTSIGYGFFIPIFFITTGVKLDLKSLLANPNALMLIPVLVLFLLLAKLPIFLVYTRNFNKRNSLAGTFLIMTTITIVLPTLEVARKLNAITETQSDAFILAAVVVCILGPILFNSLFRLTKEDKIKQRVVMMGTNVMTVPVAQELHDNWYDVLL
;
A
#
# COMPACT_ATOMS: atom_id res chain seq x y z
N LEU A 1 27.43 7.58 15.22
CA LEU A 1 27.30 6.17 14.76
C LEU A 1 26.80 6.08 13.31
N LEU A 2 25.79 6.82 12.91
CA LEU A 2 25.18 6.81 11.54
C LEU A 2 26.15 7.25 10.43
N ARG A 3 27.18 8.06 10.74
CA ARG A 3 28.14 8.56 9.75
C ARG A 3 29.12 7.49 9.25
N ARG A 4 29.29 6.39 10.00
CA ARG A 4 30.19 5.27 9.65
C ARG A 4 29.58 4.30 8.64
N PHE A 5 28.24 4.32 8.47
CA PHE A 5 27.51 3.50 7.50
C PHE A 5 27.49 4.06 6.06
N LYS A 6 28.02 5.26 5.81
CA LYS A 6 28.09 5.83 4.44
C LYS A 6 29.15 5.17 3.54
N GLN A 7 30.10 4.42 4.09
CA GLN A 7 31.14 3.78 3.28
C GLN A 7 30.67 2.57 2.46
N PRO A 8 29.84 1.64 2.99
CA PRO A 8 29.32 0.54 2.18
C PRO A 8 28.42 1.00 1.04
N TYR A 9 27.70 2.13 1.19
CA TYR A 9 26.86 2.73 0.17
C TYR A 9 27.66 3.17 -1.10
N ARG A 10 28.84 3.75 -0.93
CA ARG A 10 29.69 4.16 -2.06
C ARG A 10 30.23 2.96 -2.84
N TRP A 11 30.52 1.87 -2.15
CA TRP A 11 30.92 0.60 -2.74
C TRP A 11 29.77 -0.05 -3.50
N PHE A 12 28.57 -0.08 -2.90
CA PHE A 12 27.35 -0.57 -3.50
C PHE A 12 26.97 0.18 -4.79
N ASN A 13 27.03 1.51 -4.80
CA ASN A 13 26.80 2.32 -6.00
C ASN A 13 27.86 2.11 -7.10
N LYS A 14 29.07 1.76 -6.73
CA LYS A 14 30.14 1.48 -7.71
C LYS A 14 29.93 0.13 -8.40
N ILE A 15 29.37 -0.84 -7.69
CA ILE A 15 29.05 -2.17 -8.21
C ILE A 15 27.71 -2.17 -8.99
N SER A 16 26.76 -1.36 -8.59
CA SER A 16 25.44 -1.20 -9.23
C SER A 16 25.52 -0.70 -10.68
N LYS A 17 26.62 -0.04 -11.06
CA LYS A 17 26.85 0.43 -12.44
C LYS A 17 27.31 -0.67 -13.41
N ALA A 18 27.58 -1.87 -12.93
CA ALA A 18 27.90 -3.01 -13.78
C ALA A 18 26.63 -3.58 -14.42
N THR A 19 26.71 -4.04 -15.67
CA THR A 19 25.63 -4.58 -16.51
C THR A 19 24.86 -5.79 -15.95
N THR A 20 25.19 -6.27 -14.75
CA THR A 20 24.69 -7.50 -14.14
C THR A 20 23.44 -7.33 -13.26
N GLN A 21 22.89 -6.12 -13.14
CA GLN A 21 21.75 -5.82 -12.23
C GLN A 21 21.94 -6.39 -10.80
N LEU A 22 23.15 -6.23 -10.30
CA LEU A 22 23.61 -6.78 -9.02
C LEU A 22 22.77 -6.24 -7.85
N ASP A 23 22.31 -5.01 -7.95
CA ASP A 23 21.41 -4.32 -7.02
C ASP A 23 20.11 -5.08 -6.79
N ILE A 24 19.46 -5.55 -7.86
CA ILE A 24 18.24 -6.35 -7.77
C ILE A 24 18.54 -7.72 -7.16
N ARG A 25 19.62 -8.37 -7.57
CA ARG A 25 20.03 -9.67 -7.02
C ARG A 25 20.32 -9.58 -5.52
N LEU A 26 20.98 -8.52 -5.08
CA LEU A 26 21.26 -8.28 -3.67
C LEU A 26 19.99 -8.01 -2.87
N ALA A 27 19.02 -7.30 -3.45
CA ALA A 27 17.71 -7.10 -2.81
C ALA A 27 17.01 -8.45 -2.56
N PHE A 28 16.92 -9.31 -3.57
CA PHE A 28 16.34 -10.65 -3.42
C PHE A 28 17.16 -11.54 -2.48
N PHE A 29 18.48 -11.51 -2.55
CA PHE A 29 19.34 -12.23 -1.62
C PHE A 29 19.07 -11.81 -0.17
N LEU A 30 18.93 -10.52 0.09
CA LEU A 30 18.63 -9.98 1.41
C LEU A 30 17.25 -10.46 1.89
N ILE A 31 16.23 -10.39 1.01
CA ILE A 31 14.87 -10.86 1.34
C ILE A 31 14.91 -12.34 1.71
N PHE A 32 15.44 -13.20 0.86
CA PHE A 32 15.49 -14.65 1.10
C PHE A 32 16.30 -14.99 2.35
N THR A 33 17.43 -14.33 2.57
CA THR A 33 18.26 -14.57 3.76
C THR A 33 17.51 -14.22 5.04
N LEU A 34 16.91 -13.03 5.11
CA LEU A 34 16.22 -12.59 6.34
C LEU A 34 14.92 -13.36 6.57
N VAL A 35 14.19 -13.75 5.52
CA VAL A 35 13.03 -14.64 5.65
C VAL A 35 13.45 -16.00 6.18
N THR A 36 14.52 -16.61 5.63
CA THR A 36 15.03 -17.90 6.11
C THR A 36 15.53 -17.82 7.56
N VAL A 37 16.21 -16.75 7.93
CA VAL A 37 16.65 -16.53 9.32
C VAL A 37 15.45 -16.40 10.24
N ALA A 38 14.45 -15.60 9.89
CA ALA A 38 13.22 -15.45 10.68
C ALA A 38 12.55 -16.81 10.90
N GLU A 39 12.41 -17.61 9.86
CA GLU A 39 11.83 -18.96 9.94
C GLU A 39 12.62 -19.88 10.88
N ARG A 40 13.95 -19.86 10.79
CA ARG A 40 14.83 -20.70 11.65
C ARG A 40 14.75 -20.34 13.13
N VAL A 41 14.52 -19.10 13.46
CA VAL A 41 14.34 -18.66 14.86
C VAL A 41 12.90 -18.74 15.35
N GLY A 42 11.99 -19.32 14.53
CA GLY A 42 10.58 -19.45 14.88
C GLY A 42 9.78 -18.19 14.74
N ALA A 43 10.34 -17.15 14.08
CA ALA A 43 9.62 -15.92 13.77
C ALA A 43 8.86 -16.05 12.44
N GLU A 44 7.86 -15.19 12.24
CA GLU A 44 7.08 -15.19 11.01
C GLU A 44 7.90 -14.69 9.82
N ASN A 45 7.74 -15.36 8.67
CA ASN A 45 8.42 -15.03 7.40
C ASN A 45 8.18 -13.58 6.97
N ILE A 46 6.98 -13.05 7.28
CA ILE A 46 6.58 -11.67 7.01
C ILE A 46 7.50 -10.68 7.74
N LEU A 47 7.90 -11.00 8.98
CA LEU A 47 8.83 -10.17 9.74
C LEU A 47 10.21 -10.11 9.06
N GLY A 48 10.71 -11.24 8.57
CA GLY A 48 11.95 -11.30 7.80
C GLY A 48 11.92 -10.45 6.54
N ALA A 49 10.82 -10.54 5.78
CA ALA A 49 10.61 -9.73 4.57
C ALA A 49 10.50 -8.22 4.90
N PHE A 50 9.82 -7.86 5.98
CA PHE A 50 9.72 -6.48 6.46
C PHE A 50 11.10 -5.92 6.88
N LEU A 51 11.89 -6.70 7.61
CA LEU A 51 13.26 -6.32 7.97
C LEU A 51 14.13 -6.12 6.74
N ALA A 52 13.99 -6.99 5.72
CA ALA A 52 14.69 -6.82 4.44
C ALA A 52 14.34 -5.48 3.77
N GLY A 53 13.06 -5.11 3.75
CA GLY A 53 12.59 -3.83 3.22
C GLY A 53 13.17 -2.64 3.99
N MET A 54 13.23 -2.71 5.32
CA MET A 54 13.86 -1.67 6.14
C MET A 54 15.36 -1.53 5.85
N VAL A 55 16.09 -2.64 5.76
CA VAL A 55 17.51 -2.62 5.42
C VAL A 55 17.73 -2.05 4.01
N MET A 56 16.90 -2.45 3.04
CA MET A 56 16.95 -1.87 1.70
C MET A 56 16.73 -0.36 1.71
N LYS A 57 15.77 0.14 2.51
CA LYS A 57 15.55 1.58 2.65
C LYS A 57 16.76 2.31 3.25
N LEU A 58 17.44 1.71 4.21
CA LEU A 58 18.65 2.26 4.82
C LEU A 58 19.86 2.28 3.87
N LEU A 59 19.87 1.40 2.87
CA LEU A 59 20.90 1.34 1.84
C LEU A 59 20.71 2.41 0.76
N GLU A 60 19.60 3.17 0.78
CA GLU A 60 19.29 4.24 -0.16
C GLU A 60 19.53 3.82 -1.63
N PRO A 61 18.88 2.77 -2.15
CA PRO A 61 19.07 2.33 -3.51
C PRO A 61 18.72 3.43 -4.51
N SER A 62 19.33 3.39 -5.71
CA SER A 62 19.01 4.36 -6.76
C SER A 62 17.52 4.30 -7.14
N GLU A 63 16.95 5.41 -7.61
CA GLU A 63 15.56 5.46 -8.10
C GLU A 63 15.32 4.39 -9.17
N ALA A 64 16.26 4.22 -10.11
CA ALA A 64 16.17 3.19 -11.14
C ALA A 64 16.11 1.76 -10.57
N THR A 65 16.78 1.49 -9.44
CA THR A 65 16.68 0.20 -8.74
C THR A 65 15.33 0.04 -8.08
N MET A 66 14.83 1.09 -7.42
CA MET A 66 13.51 1.08 -6.79
C MET A 66 12.40 0.90 -7.82
N ASP A 67 12.47 1.57 -8.97
CA ASP A 67 11.49 1.43 -10.06
C ASP A 67 11.45 -0.01 -10.59
N LYS A 68 12.60 -0.65 -10.76
CA LYS A 68 12.66 -2.06 -11.19
C LYS A 68 12.08 -3.00 -10.14
N LEU A 69 12.42 -2.82 -8.86
CA LEU A 69 11.86 -3.63 -7.78
C LEU A 69 10.36 -3.43 -7.64
N THR A 70 9.90 -2.19 -7.78
CA THR A 70 8.48 -1.83 -7.77
C THR A 70 7.76 -2.48 -8.95
N SER A 71 8.34 -2.43 -10.15
CA SER A 71 7.77 -3.05 -11.35
C SER A 71 7.64 -4.57 -11.21
N ILE A 72 8.65 -5.25 -10.65
CA ILE A 72 8.60 -6.68 -10.38
C ILE A 72 7.58 -6.99 -9.28
N GLY A 73 7.56 -6.20 -8.21
CA GLY A 73 6.62 -6.36 -7.10
C GLY A 73 5.17 -6.22 -7.55
N TYR A 74 4.81 -5.08 -8.10
CA TYR A 74 3.44 -4.77 -8.52
C TYR A 74 3.03 -5.48 -9.82
N GLY A 75 3.96 -5.70 -10.75
CA GLY A 75 3.67 -6.33 -12.03
C GLY A 75 3.61 -7.86 -11.98
N PHE A 76 4.25 -8.50 -10.99
CA PHE A 76 4.37 -9.95 -10.94
C PHE A 76 4.01 -10.54 -9.58
N PHE A 77 4.74 -10.22 -8.52
CA PHE A 77 4.58 -10.92 -7.24
C PHE A 77 3.25 -10.62 -6.55
N ILE A 78 2.79 -9.39 -6.52
CA ILE A 78 1.54 -9.00 -5.87
C ILE A 78 0.32 -9.63 -6.57
N PRO A 79 0.17 -9.56 -7.92
CA PRO A 79 -0.90 -10.28 -8.60
C PRO A 79 -0.90 -11.79 -8.34
N ILE A 80 0.26 -12.45 -8.42
CA ILE A 80 0.38 -13.88 -8.15
C ILE A 80 -0.03 -14.21 -6.71
N PHE A 81 0.40 -13.40 -5.74
CA PHE A 81 0.00 -13.57 -4.35
C PHE A 81 -1.53 -13.53 -4.18
N PHE A 82 -2.21 -12.56 -4.80
CA PHE A 82 -3.67 -12.47 -4.71
C PHE A 82 -4.37 -13.63 -5.45
N ILE A 83 -3.86 -14.03 -6.62
CA ILE A 83 -4.40 -15.17 -7.36
C ILE A 83 -4.26 -16.45 -6.53
N THR A 84 -3.07 -16.74 -6.00
CA THR A 84 -2.83 -17.94 -5.21
C THR A 84 -3.64 -17.96 -3.91
N THR A 85 -3.84 -16.81 -3.29
CA THR A 85 -4.70 -16.66 -2.11
C THR A 85 -6.16 -16.95 -2.48
N GLY A 86 -6.64 -16.41 -3.60
CA GLY A 86 -8.01 -16.66 -4.08
C GLY A 86 -8.27 -18.14 -4.44
N VAL A 87 -7.28 -18.81 -5.07
CA VAL A 87 -7.40 -20.23 -5.40
C VAL A 87 -7.45 -21.13 -4.16
N LYS A 88 -6.80 -20.73 -3.07
CA LYS A 88 -6.80 -21.48 -1.81
C LYS A 88 -8.10 -21.33 -1.01
N LEU A 89 -8.95 -20.36 -1.35
CA LEU A 89 -10.25 -20.16 -0.69
C LEU A 89 -11.20 -21.31 -0.99
N ASP A 90 -11.67 -22.00 0.05
CA ASP A 90 -12.72 -23.01 -0.09
C ASP A 90 -14.11 -22.36 -0.06
N LEU A 91 -14.48 -21.74 -1.20
CA LEU A 91 -15.79 -21.10 -1.36
C LEU A 91 -16.95 -22.09 -1.21
N LYS A 92 -16.76 -23.38 -1.56
CA LYS A 92 -17.83 -24.38 -1.43
C LYS A 92 -18.14 -24.64 0.04
N SER A 93 -17.13 -24.91 0.84
CA SER A 93 -17.26 -25.11 2.28
C SER A 93 -17.86 -23.88 2.97
N LEU A 94 -17.44 -22.70 2.56
CA LEU A 94 -17.92 -21.42 3.09
C LEU A 94 -19.41 -21.20 2.76
N LEU A 95 -19.83 -21.44 1.52
CA LEU A 95 -21.22 -21.29 1.08
C LEU A 95 -22.14 -22.37 1.65
N ALA A 96 -21.60 -23.55 1.95
CA ALA A 96 -22.37 -24.62 2.58
C ALA A 96 -22.62 -24.42 4.09
N ASN A 97 -21.87 -23.50 4.73
CA ASN A 97 -21.96 -23.25 6.16
C ASN A 97 -22.70 -21.95 6.45
N PRO A 98 -23.98 -21.99 6.90
CA PRO A 98 -24.79 -20.78 7.18
C PRO A 98 -24.16 -19.85 8.22
N ASN A 99 -23.46 -20.41 9.20
CA ASN A 99 -22.79 -19.63 10.24
C ASN A 99 -21.61 -18.84 9.66
N ALA A 100 -20.88 -19.41 8.73
CA ALA A 100 -19.79 -18.74 8.03
C ALA A 100 -20.31 -17.63 7.11
N LEU A 101 -21.42 -17.87 6.41
CA LEU A 101 -22.09 -16.85 5.59
C LEU A 101 -22.58 -15.66 6.43
N MET A 102 -23.14 -15.92 7.59
CA MET A 102 -23.60 -14.84 8.49
C MET A 102 -22.42 -14.05 9.08
N LEU A 103 -21.24 -14.66 9.18
CA LEU A 103 -20.05 -14.00 9.67
C LEU A 103 -19.54 -12.92 8.70
N ILE A 104 -19.70 -13.11 7.38
CA ILE A 104 -19.22 -12.17 6.36
C ILE A 104 -19.80 -10.75 6.54
N PRO A 105 -21.13 -10.55 6.57
CA PRO A 105 -21.68 -9.21 6.76
C PRO A 105 -21.33 -8.60 8.12
N VAL A 106 -21.20 -9.42 9.16
CA VAL A 106 -20.77 -9.00 10.49
C VAL A 106 -19.33 -8.46 10.40
N LEU A 107 -18.42 -9.19 9.74
CA LEU A 107 -17.04 -8.77 9.56
C LEU A 107 -16.92 -7.51 8.71
N VAL A 108 -17.70 -7.39 7.63
CA VAL A 108 -17.78 -6.17 6.82
C VAL A 108 -18.18 -4.99 7.70
N LEU A 109 -19.22 -5.16 8.54
CA LEU A 109 -19.66 -4.14 9.47
C LEU A 109 -18.56 -3.75 10.47
N PHE A 110 -17.86 -4.73 11.05
CA PHE A 110 -16.76 -4.45 11.97
C PHE A 110 -15.58 -3.75 11.30
N LEU A 111 -15.21 -4.14 10.08
CA LEU A 111 -14.18 -3.45 9.30
C LEU A 111 -14.56 -1.98 9.04
N LEU A 112 -15.84 -1.71 8.81
CA LEU A 112 -16.39 -0.37 8.65
C LEU A 112 -16.35 0.41 9.97
N LEU A 113 -16.83 -0.17 11.06
CA LEU A 113 -16.86 0.45 12.37
C LEU A 113 -15.46 0.77 12.90
N ALA A 114 -14.50 -0.11 12.65
CA ALA A 114 -13.09 0.10 13.04
C ALA A 114 -12.45 1.34 12.38
N LYS A 115 -13.01 1.84 11.29
CA LYS A 115 -12.54 3.05 10.59
C LYS A 115 -13.32 4.32 10.95
N LEU A 116 -14.37 4.24 11.75
CA LEU A 116 -15.12 5.42 12.20
C LEU A 116 -14.25 6.50 12.88
N PRO A 117 -13.22 6.18 13.69
CA PRO A 117 -12.35 7.22 14.25
C PRO A 117 -11.67 8.07 13.17
N ILE A 118 -11.36 7.50 12.01
CA ILE A 118 -10.76 8.24 10.88
C ILE A 118 -11.73 9.26 10.30
N PHE A 119 -13.01 8.92 10.26
CA PHE A 119 -14.06 9.88 9.87
C PHE A 119 -14.02 11.14 10.71
N LEU A 120 -13.88 11.02 12.03
CA LEU A 120 -13.79 12.17 12.94
C LEU A 120 -12.55 13.04 12.65
N VAL A 121 -11.44 12.42 12.30
CA VAL A 121 -10.23 13.17 11.93
C VAL A 121 -10.43 13.91 10.61
N TYR A 122 -11.04 13.26 9.63
CA TYR A 122 -11.29 13.86 8.31
C TYR A 122 -12.29 15.01 8.36
N THR A 123 -13.29 14.96 9.25
CA THR A 123 -14.26 16.08 9.40
C THR A 123 -13.64 17.39 9.88
N ARG A 124 -12.39 17.38 10.35
CA ARG A 124 -11.65 18.60 10.70
C ARG A 124 -11.15 19.38 9.47
N ASN A 125 -10.88 18.66 8.36
CA ASN A 125 -10.26 19.26 7.17
C ASN A 125 -11.16 19.20 5.93
N PHE A 126 -12.15 18.31 5.93
CA PHE A 126 -13.05 18.10 4.80
C PHE A 126 -14.52 18.21 5.25
N ASN A 127 -15.42 18.48 4.31
CA ASN A 127 -16.84 18.40 4.57
C ASN A 127 -17.27 16.97 4.95
N LYS A 128 -18.36 16.81 5.68
CA LYS A 128 -18.83 15.52 6.20
C LYS A 128 -18.98 14.44 5.10
N ARG A 129 -19.39 14.84 3.91
CA ARG A 129 -19.60 13.94 2.78
C ARG A 129 -18.28 13.40 2.24
N ASN A 130 -17.28 14.28 2.01
CA ASN A 130 -15.98 13.89 1.53
C ASN A 130 -15.18 13.14 2.61
N SER A 131 -15.41 13.49 3.89
CA SER A 131 -14.85 12.74 5.03
C SER A 131 -15.36 11.30 5.06
N LEU A 132 -16.64 11.10 4.82
CA LEU A 132 -17.24 9.76 4.74
C LEU A 132 -16.69 8.99 3.53
N ALA A 133 -16.62 9.64 2.37
CA ALA A 133 -16.02 9.06 1.18
C ALA A 133 -14.58 8.60 1.43
N GLY A 134 -13.72 9.46 1.99
CA GLY A 134 -12.35 9.11 2.34
C GLY A 134 -12.26 7.95 3.34
N THR A 135 -13.18 7.88 4.29
CA THR A 135 -13.27 6.77 5.24
C THR A 135 -13.56 5.44 4.54
N PHE A 136 -14.46 5.41 3.56
CA PHE A 136 -14.72 4.21 2.77
C PHE A 136 -13.50 3.78 1.95
N LEU A 137 -12.74 4.71 1.40
CA LEU A 137 -11.53 4.38 0.64
C LEU A 137 -10.45 3.73 1.53
N ILE A 138 -10.27 4.21 2.77
CA ILE A 138 -9.30 3.65 3.73
C ILE A 138 -9.71 2.29 4.28
N MET A 139 -10.96 1.87 4.10
CA MET A 139 -11.39 0.52 4.48
C MET A 139 -10.73 -0.59 3.66
N THR A 140 -10.17 -0.29 2.50
CA THR A 140 -9.49 -1.24 1.60
C THR A 140 -8.16 -1.72 2.20
N THR A 141 -8.22 -2.55 3.25
CA THR A 141 -7.05 -2.99 4.04
C THR A 141 -6.67 -4.46 3.83
N ILE A 142 -7.02 -5.05 2.68
CA ILE A 142 -6.74 -6.46 2.38
C ILE A 142 -5.26 -6.82 2.52
N THR A 143 -4.36 -5.91 2.21
CA THR A 143 -2.90 -6.10 2.31
C THR A 143 -2.41 -6.36 3.73
N ILE A 144 -3.11 -5.87 4.76
CA ILE A 144 -2.82 -6.13 6.17
C ILE A 144 -3.62 -7.33 6.66
N VAL A 145 -4.85 -7.49 6.21
CA VAL A 145 -5.74 -8.58 6.64
C VAL A 145 -5.13 -9.95 6.31
N LEU A 146 -4.63 -10.14 5.07
CA LEU A 146 -4.08 -11.44 4.66
C LEU A 146 -2.89 -11.91 5.50
N PRO A 147 -1.84 -11.09 5.74
CA PRO A 147 -0.75 -11.48 6.64
C PRO A 147 -1.21 -11.75 8.07
N THR A 148 -2.13 -10.93 8.59
CA THR A 148 -2.67 -11.11 9.95
C THR A 148 -3.42 -12.44 10.09
N LEU A 149 -4.21 -12.83 9.11
CA LEU A 149 -4.94 -14.09 9.09
C LEU A 149 -3.99 -15.28 9.01
N GLU A 150 -2.90 -15.17 8.22
CA GLU A 150 -1.88 -16.22 8.14
C GLU A 150 -1.24 -16.49 9.51
N VAL A 151 -0.87 -15.42 10.23
CA VAL A 151 -0.35 -15.52 11.60
C VAL A 151 -1.40 -16.10 12.56
N ALA A 152 -2.64 -15.63 12.49
CA ALA A 152 -3.73 -16.10 13.35
C ALA A 152 -4.04 -17.58 13.13
N ARG A 153 -3.95 -18.08 11.88
CA ARG A 153 -4.11 -19.52 11.56
C ARG A 153 -2.97 -20.33 12.13
N LYS A 154 -1.72 -19.90 11.98
CA LYS A 154 -0.54 -20.59 12.54
C LYS A 154 -0.59 -20.71 14.07
N LEU A 155 -1.13 -19.69 14.72
CA LEU A 155 -1.33 -19.67 16.18
C LEU A 155 -2.58 -20.41 16.62
N ASN A 156 -3.35 -21.04 15.70
CA ASN A 156 -4.64 -21.66 15.97
C ASN A 156 -5.66 -20.74 16.68
N ALA A 157 -5.51 -19.42 16.48
CA ALA A 157 -6.42 -18.41 17.04
C ALA A 157 -7.75 -18.32 16.28
N ILE A 158 -7.77 -18.74 15.02
CA ILE A 158 -8.94 -18.80 14.15
C ILE A 158 -8.99 -20.10 13.37
N THR A 159 -10.20 -20.54 13.01
CA THR A 159 -10.38 -21.70 12.12
C THR A 159 -10.17 -21.31 10.66
N GLU A 160 -9.95 -22.32 9.80
CA GLU A 160 -9.84 -22.07 8.35
C GLU A 160 -11.09 -21.41 7.80
N THR A 161 -12.27 -21.89 8.16
CA THR A 161 -13.55 -21.33 7.74
C THR A 161 -13.73 -19.85 8.16
N GLN A 162 -13.29 -19.50 9.37
CA GLN A 162 -13.27 -18.12 9.83
C GLN A 162 -12.29 -17.25 9.03
N SER A 163 -11.10 -17.77 8.77
CA SER A 163 -10.11 -17.09 7.93
C SER A 163 -10.66 -16.81 6.52
N ASP A 164 -11.29 -17.81 5.89
CA ASP A 164 -11.87 -17.67 4.56
C ASP A 164 -13.02 -16.66 4.54
N ALA A 165 -13.86 -16.64 5.58
CA ALA A 165 -14.89 -15.62 5.72
C ALA A 165 -14.31 -14.20 5.86
N PHE A 166 -13.21 -14.04 6.60
CA PHE A 166 -12.49 -12.76 6.71
C PHE A 166 -11.90 -12.32 5.37
N ILE A 167 -11.28 -13.23 4.62
CA ILE A 167 -10.70 -12.92 3.31
C ILE A 167 -11.82 -12.46 2.36
N LEU A 168 -12.95 -13.17 2.34
CA LEU A 168 -14.07 -12.80 1.49
C LEU A 168 -14.68 -11.44 1.92
N ALA A 169 -14.82 -11.18 3.22
CA ALA A 169 -15.26 -9.89 3.73
C ALA A 169 -14.30 -8.76 3.30
N ALA A 170 -12.99 -8.98 3.39
CA ALA A 170 -11.98 -8.01 2.95
C ALA A 170 -12.05 -7.74 1.44
N VAL A 171 -12.26 -8.77 0.62
CA VAL A 171 -12.45 -8.62 -0.84
C VAL A 171 -13.71 -7.79 -1.13
N VAL A 172 -14.83 -8.08 -0.47
CA VAL A 172 -16.07 -7.31 -0.61
C VAL A 172 -15.84 -5.84 -0.26
N VAL A 173 -15.16 -5.55 0.84
CA VAL A 173 -14.81 -4.17 1.25
C VAL A 173 -13.89 -3.49 0.25
N CYS A 174 -12.93 -4.21 -0.33
CA CYS A 174 -12.04 -3.67 -1.36
C CYS A 174 -12.78 -3.29 -2.66
N ILE A 175 -13.86 -3.97 -2.98
CA ILE A 175 -14.72 -3.63 -4.12
C ILE A 175 -15.65 -2.48 -3.77
N LEU A 176 -16.31 -2.55 -2.62
CA LEU A 176 -17.29 -1.55 -2.20
C LEU A 176 -16.66 -0.20 -1.84
N GLY A 177 -15.46 -0.20 -1.26
CA GLY A 177 -14.78 1.02 -0.82
C GLY A 177 -14.62 2.06 -1.94
N PRO A 178 -13.96 1.74 -3.07
CA PRO A 178 -13.83 2.65 -4.20
C PRO A 178 -15.17 3.05 -4.85
N ILE A 179 -16.13 2.13 -4.91
CA ILE A 179 -17.48 2.40 -5.45
C ILE A 179 -18.19 3.45 -4.59
N LEU A 180 -18.19 3.26 -3.26
CA LEU A 180 -18.79 4.19 -2.32
C LEU A 180 -18.05 5.54 -2.30
N PHE A 181 -16.71 5.51 -2.40
CA PHE A 181 -15.91 6.73 -2.53
C PHE A 181 -16.35 7.52 -3.77
N ASN A 182 -16.35 6.93 -4.95
CA ASN A 182 -16.71 7.60 -6.20
C ASN A 182 -18.15 8.12 -6.21
N SER A 183 -19.06 7.42 -5.53
CA SER A 183 -20.46 7.83 -5.38
C SER A 183 -20.64 9.04 -4.47
N LEU A 184 -19.87 9.10 -3.39
CA LEU A 184 -20.01 10.12 -2.35
C LEU A 184 -19.08 11.33 -2.57
N PHE A 185 -17.89 11.12 -3.05
CA PHE A 185 -16.90 12.17 -3.21
C PHE A 185 -17.34 13.21 -4.24
N ARG A 186 -17.33 14.47 -3.85
CA ARG A 186 -17.58 15.61 -4.74
C ARG A 186 -16.60 16.72 -4.41
N LEU A 187 -15.91 17.21 -5.43
CA LEU A 187 -15.13 18.43 -5.33
C LEU A 187 -16.05 19.62 -5.07
N THR A 188 -15.90 20.26 -3.95
CA THR A 188 -16.55 21.53 -3.60
C THR A 188 -15.78 22.69 -4.24
N LYS A 189 -16.42 23.86 -4.37
CA LYS A 189 -15.72 25.06 -4.86
C LYS A 189 -14.52 25.44 -3.98
N GLU A 190 -14.59 25.14 -2.70
CA GLU A 190 -13.53 25.35 -1.70
C GLU A 190 -12.35 24.38 -1.87
N ASP A 191 -12.62 23.15 -2.35
CA ASP A 191 -11.59 22.14 -2.63
C ASP A 191 -10.82 22.44 -3.94
N LYS A 192 -11.34 23.35 -4.76
CA LYS A 192 -10.73 23.85 -6.01
C LYS A 192 -9.78 25.01 -5.77
N ILE A 193 -9.06 25.02 -4.67
CA ILE A 193 -8.01 26.01 -4.42
C ILE A 193 -6.89 25.73 -5.42
N LYS A 194 -6.80 26.58 -6.44
CA LYS A 194 -5.66 26.57 -7.35
C LYS A 194 -4.40 26.83 -6.52
N GLN A 195 -3.42 25.94 -6.62
CA GLN A 195 -2.13 26.19 -5.99
C GLN A 195 -1.54 27.46 -6.61
N ARG A 196 -1.20 28.44 -5.77
CA ARG A 196 -0.62 29.69 -6.22
C ARG A 196 0.87 29.50 -6.47
N VAL A 197 1.29 29.78 -7.69
CA VAL A 197 2.70 29.77 -8.11
C VAL A 197 3.11 31.21 -8.38
N VAL A 198 4.10 31.70 -7.63
CA VAL A 198 4.70 33.02 -7.86
C VAL A 198 5.96 32.82 -8.68
N MET A 199 5.98 33.37 -9.89
CA MET A 199 7.17 33.30 -10.76
C MET A 199 8.00 34.56 -10.54
N MET A 200 9.23 34.40 -10.04
CA MET A 200 10.15 35.51 -9.85
C MET A 200 11.12 35.60 -11.02
N GLY A 201 11.12 36.76 -11.68
CA GLY A 201 12.02 37.07 -12.79
C GLY A 201 11.36 36.98 -14.15
N THR A 202 11.86 37.77 -15.10
CA THR A 202 11.39 37.78 -16.48
C THR A 202 12.43 37.17 -17.41
N ASN A 203 12.07 36.06 -18.01
CA ASN A 203 12.84 35.37 -19.05
C ASN A 203 11.89 35.05 -20.22
N VAL A 204 12.45 34.79 -21.38
CA VAL A 204 11.69 34.40 -22.61
C VAL A 204 10.76 33.21 -22.35
N MET A 205 11.12 32.34 -21.41
CA MET A 205 10.33 31.17 -21.02
C MET A 205 9.27 31.46 -19.96
N THR A 206 9.24 32.62 -19.35
CA THR A 206 8.31 32.95 -18.25
C THR A 206 6.85 32.86 -18.71
N VAL A 207 6.54 33.46 -19.86
CA VAL A 207 5.17 33.50 -20.40
C VAL A 207 4.68 32.13 -20.85
N PRO A 208 5.43 31.32 -21.64
CA PRO A 208 5.01 29.96 -22.02
C PRO A 208 4.78 29.06 -20.79
N VAL A 209 5.69 29.09 -19.82
CA VAL A 209 5.57 28.29 -18.59
C VAL A 209 4.38 28.74 -17.74
N ALA A 210 4.14 30.05 -17.63
CA ALA A 210 2.97 30.58 -16.92
C ALA A 210 1.65 30.15 -17.58
N GLN A 211 1.59 30.13 -18.91
CA GLN A 211 0.43 29.62 -19.64
C GLN A 211 0.20 28.12 -19.40
N GLU A 212 1.26 27.32 -19.50
CA GLU A 212 1.18 25.87 -19.27
C GLU A 212 0.76 25.54 -17.83
N LEU A 213 1.28 26.27 -16.83
CA LEU A 213 0.84 26.14 -15.44
C LEU A 213 -0.62 26.55 -15.25
N HIS A 214 -1.06 27.65 -15.87
CA HIS A 214 -2.44 28.08 -15.81
C HIS A 214 -3.41 27.05 -16.42
N ASP A 215 -3.04 26.44 -17.53
CA ASP A 215 -3.82 25.38 -18.20
C ASP A 215 -3.87 24.10 -17.35
N ASN A 216 -2.83 23.88 -16.54
CA ASN A 216 -2.78 22.79 -15.57
C ASN A 216 -3.36 23.17 -14.18
N TRP A 217 -4.25 24.13 -14.10
CA TRP A 217 -5.00 24.51 -12.89
C TRP A 217 -4.19 25.20 -11.79
N TYR A 218 -3.06 25.81 -12.08
CA TYR A 218 -2.35 26.65 -11.13
C TYR A 218 -2.81 28.13 -11.23
N ASP A 219 -2.81 28.83 -10.08
CA ASP A 219 -3.00 30.29 -10.02
C ASP A 219 -1.62 30.93 -10.11
N VAL A 220 -1.27 31.45 -11.30
CA VAL A 220 0.08 31.96 -11.59
C VAL A 220 0.10 33.46 -11.42
N LEU A 221 0.98 33.98 -10.54
CA LEU A 221 1.33 35.36 -10.41
C LEU A 221 2.71 35.62 -11.03
N LEU A 222 2.76 36.56 -11.96
CA LEU A 222 3.98 37.04 -12.60
C LEU A 222 4.59 38.21 -11.83
#